data_f1d8f42d2534e6e3015e340af9ae8d54
#
_entry.id   f1d8f42d2534e6e3015e340af9ae8d54
#
_cell.length_a   1.000
_cell.length_b   1.000
_cell.length_c   1.000
_cell.angle_alpha   90.00
_cell.angle_beta   90.00
_cell.angle_gamma   90.00
#
_symmetry.space_group_name_H-M   'P 1'
#
loop_
_entity.id
_entity.type
_entity.pdbx_description
1 polymer ?
#
loop_
_entity_poly.entity_id
_entity_poly.type
_entity_poly.pdbx_seq_one_letter_code
_entity_poly.pdbx_strand_id
1 'polypeptide(L)'
;MNNASLFRQRLGEELENTILRSQSLIPEGERLRIDLHCHDRNSDKPDERLGRMLGVPETWVTTDELLATLRSNGTDIVTVTNHNNARTCWELLEKGQDVLPGAEFSCTLPDFEVGIHVLTYGFTPAQEERLAVLRKDVYRFVDYCNEHDLVTVLAHPLQFHSPKGIPSMEVMDRLGLLFERFEVVNGQRDAWQNVLTATWVEGMSEEEIHAMARRARQPVDLFARRPYIKRMTGGSDDHMAMYAGSTGTILHVPDLAAHRKAGASLSSLALNAL
;
A
#
# COMPACT_ATOMS: atom_id res chain seq x y z
N MET A 1 9.43 -28.84 -19.39
CA MET A 1 9.52 -27.52 -18.76
C MET A 1 10.99 -27.20 -18.54
N ASN A 2 11.43 -25.96 -18.84
CA ASN A 2 12.79 -25.56 -18.51
C ASN A 2 12.86 -25.16 -17.00
N ASN A 3 14.06 -25.10 -16.44
CA ASN A 3 14.28 -24.81 -15.03
C ASN A 3 13.64 -23.45 -14.59
N ALA A 4 13.62 -22.45 -15.48
CA ALA A 4 13.02 -21.15 -15.21
C ALA A 4 11.49 -21.21 -15.07
N SER A 5 10.81 -22.02 -15.88
CA SER A 5 9.36 -22.24 -15.79
C SER A 5 8.99 -22.96 -14.48
N LEU A 6 9.76 -23.98 -14.10
CA LEU A 6 9.54 -24.69 -12.84
C LEU A 6 9.79 -23.78 -11.62
N PHE A 7 10.79 -22.92 -11.69
CA PHE A 7 11.08 -21.95 -10.63
C PHE A 7 9.93 -20.96 -10.45
N ARG A 8 9.44 -20.36 -11.55
CA ARG A 8 8.28 -19.43 -11.51
C ARG A 8 7.02 -20.09 -10.96
N GLN A 9 6.74 -21.33 -11.35
CA GLN A 9 5.61 -22.07 -10.83
C GLN A 9 5.70 -22.25 -9.32
N ARG A 10 6.85 -22.66 -8.78
CA ARG A 10 7.07 -22.83 -7.34
C ARG A 10 6.94 -21.53 -6.56
N LEU A 11 7.41 -20.42 -7.11
CA LEU A 11 7.22 -19.10 -6.48
C LEU A 11 5.73 -18.71 -6.43
N GLY A 12 4.98 -18.97 -7.50
CA GLY A 12 3.53 -18.75 -7.51
C GLY A 12 2.80 -19.59 -6.46
N GLU A 13 3.14 -20.88 -6.38
CA GLU A 13 2.58 -21.79 -5.38
C GLU A 13 2.90 -21.36 -3.93
N GLU A 14 4.13 -20.87 -3.68
CA GLU A 14 4.52 -20.38 -2.36
C GLU A 14 3.77 -19.10 -1.97
N LEU A 15 3.63 -18.17 -2.91
CA LEU A 15 2.84 -16.95 -2.70
C LEU A 15 1.37 -17.28 -2.40
N GLU A 16 0.76 -18.15 -3.20
CA GLU A 16 -0.61 -18.60 -3.00
C GLU A 16 -0.80 -19.26 -1.63
N ASN A 17 0.10 -20.16 -1.23
CA ASN A 17 0.07 -20.80 0.07
C ASN A 17 0.19 -19.79 1.23
N THR A 18 1.00 -18.75 1.09
CA THR A 18 1.15 -17.68 2.08
C THR A 18 -0.15 -16.88 2.21
N ILE A 19 -0.77 -16.52 1.07
CA ILE A 19 -2.06 -15.82 1.04
C ILE A 19 -3.16 -16.68 1.69
N LEU A 20 -3.29 -17.94 1.28
CA LEU A 20 -4.33 -18.84 1.81
C LEU A 20 -4.18 -19.06 3.31
N ARG A 21 -2.97 -19.25 3.81
CA ARG A 21 -2.71 -19.35 5.26
C ARG A 21 -3.16 -18.10 6.00
N SER A 22 -2.81 -16.92 5.50
CA SER A 22 -3.21 -15.63 6.10
C SER A 22 -4.73 -15.46 6.11
N GLN A 23 -5.41 -15.78 5.01
CA GLN A 23 -6.86 -15.70 4.90
C GLN A 23 -7.60 -16.67 5.83
N SER A 24 -7.05 -17.87 6.06
CA SER A 24 -7.66 -18.87 6.93
C SER A 24 -7.76 -18.44 8.40
N LEU A 25 -6.98 -17.45 8.81
CA LEU A 25 -7.00 -16.90 10.18
C LEU A 25 -8.22 -16.00 10.44
N ILE A 26 -8.93 -15.56 9.40
CA ILE A 26 -10.08 -14.64 9.53
C ILE A 26 -11.36 -15.41 9.24
N PRO A 27 -12.36 -15.43 10.14
CA PRO A 27 -13.66 -16.03 9.88
C PRO A 27 -14.31 -15.44 8.63
N GLU A 28 -14.94 -16.26 7.80
CA GLU A 28 -15.51 -15.85 6.51
C GLU A 28 -16.52 -14.70 6.64
N GLY A 29 -17.38 -14.75 7.65
CA GLY A 29 -18.39 -13.72 7.92
C GLY A 29 -17.84 -12.39 8.47
N GLU A 30 -16.54 -12.32 8.76
CA GLU A 30 -15.86 -11.15 9.32
C GLU A 30 -14.80 -10.58 8.36
N ARG A 31 -14.80 -11.04 7.11
CA ARG A 31 -13.88 -10.60 6.06
C ARG A 31 -14.42 -9.36 5.34
N LEU A 32 -13.67 -8.28 5.37
CA LEU A 32 -13.91 -7.08 4.57
C LEU A 32 -12.81 -6.97 3.52
N ARG A 33 -13.16 -7.07 2.23
CA ARG A 33 -12.20 -7.05 1.13
C ARG A 33 -12.06 -5.66 0.55
N ILE A 34 -10.82 -5.20 0.41
CA ILE A 34 -10.45 -3.92 -0.19
C ILE A 34 -9.22 -4.07 -1.09
N ASP A 35 -9.24 -3.44 -2.25
CA ASP A 35 -8.03 -3.17 -3.01
C ASP A 35 -7.42 -1.87 -2.49
N LEU A 36 -6.25 -1.97 -1.86
CA LEU A 36 -5.59 -0.83 -1.24
C LEU A 36 -4.73 -0.02 -2.21
N HIS A 37 -4.56 -0.46 -3.46
CA HIS A 37 -3.68 0.19 -4.41
C HIS A 37 -4.23 0.08 -5.83
N CYS A 38 -4.87 1.15 -6.31
CA CYS A 38 -5.36 1.24 -7.69
C CYS A 38 -5.48 2.70 -8.12
N HIS A 39 -5.46 2.93 -9.43
CA HIS A 39 -5.37 4.26 -10.04
C HIS A 39 -6.45 4.48 -11.09
N ASP A 40 -6.88 5.75 -11.24
CA ASP A 40 -7.71 6.21 -12.34
C ASP A 40 -7.11 7.43 -13.02
N ARG A 41 -7.81 7.99 -14.01
CA ARG A 41 -7.36 9.14 -14.80
C ARG A 41 -6.97 10.39 -14.00
N ASN A 42 -7.32 10.48 -12.72
CA ASN A 42 -6.91 11.56 -11.84
C ASN A 42 -5.47 11.39 -11.32
N SER A 43 -4.84 10.25 -11.61
CA SER A 43 -3.38 10.05 -11.54
C SER A 43 -2.73 10.71 -12.77
N ASP A 44 -2.80 12.05 -12.83
CA ASP A 44 -2.52 12.85 -14.03
C ASP A 44 -1.03 13.13 -14.27
N LYS A 45 -0.17 12.81 -13.33
CA LYS A 45 1.28 13.05 -13.41
C LYS A 45 2.06 11.77 -13.24
N PRO A 46 2.50 11.16 -14.37
CA PRO A 46 3.32 9.98 -14.30
C PRO A 46 4.55 10.18 -13.41
N ASP A 47 4.86 9.18 -12.59
CA ASP A 47 6.09 9.20 -11.79
C ASP A 47 7.33 9.09 -12.70
N GLU A 48 7.19 8.47 -13.84
CA GLU A 48 8.26 8.34 -14.81
C GLU A 48 8.60 9.67 -15.51
N ARG A 49 9.89 9.98 -15.52
CA ARG A 49 10.42 11.23 -16.13
C ARG A 49 10.02 11.39 -17.60
N LEU A 50 10.02 10.30 -18.36
CA LEU A 50 9.69 10.33 -19.78
C LEU A 50 8.21 10.66 -19.99
N GLY A 51 7.30 10.03 -19.25
CA GLY A 51 5.87 10.32 -19.32
C GLY A 51 5.57 11.78 -19.00
N ARG A 52 6.21 12.32 -17.93
CA ARG A 52 6.10 13.76 -17.60
C ARG A 52 6.59 14.68 -18.71
N MET A 53 7.70 14.35 -19.37
CA MET A 53 8.25 15.14 -20.47
C MET A 53 7.34 15.14 -21.70
N LEU A 54 6.65 14.04 -21.94
CA LEU A 54 5.75 13.88 -23.10
C LEU A 54 4.33 14.38 -22.81
N GLY A 55 4.01 14.72 -21.56
CA GLY A 55 2.66 15.14 -21.14
C GLY A 55 1.62 14.03 -21.29
N VAL A 56 2.04 12.76 -21.25
CA VAL A 56 1.15 11.60 -21.33
C VAL A 56 0.59 11.35 -19.93
N PRO A 57 -0.74 11.17 -19.77
CA PRO A 57 -1.29 10.79 -18.48
C PRO A 57 -0.79 9.38 -18.09
N GLU A 58 -0.71 9.12 -16.80
CA GLU A 58 -0.27 7.83 -16.28
C GLU A 58 -1.29 6.73 -16.58
N THR A 59 -2.56 7.08 -16.47
CA THR A 59 -3.66 6.16 -16.79
C THR A 59 -4.78 6.89 -17.54
N TRP A 60 -5.48 6.15 -18.41
CA TRP A 60 -6.65 6.61 -19.18
C TRP A 60 -7.96 6.13 -18.58
N VAL A 61 -7.90 5.32 -17.53
CA VAL A 61 -9.05 4.67 -16.91
C VAL A 61 -9.97 5.70 -16.28
N THR A 62 -11.24 5.66 -16.66
CA THR A 62 -12.24 6.48 -15.99
C THR A 62 -12.56 5.92 -14.60
N THR A 63 -13.00 6.80 -13.71
CA THR A 63 -13.44 6.38 -12.36
C THR A 63 -14.55 5.32 -12.44
N ASP A 64 -15.51 5.46 -13.37
CA ASP A 64 -16.62 4.52 -13.50
C ASP A 64 -16.15 3.12 -13.96
N GLU A 65 -15.19 3.04 -14.88
CA GLU A 65 -14.57 1.77 -15.30
C GLU A 65 -13.84 1.10 -14.14
N LEU A 66 -13.03 1.87 -13.39
CA LEU A 66 -12.33 1.36 -12.21
C LEU A 66 -13.33 0.81 -11.18
N LEU A 67 -14.36 1.57 -10.83
CA LEU A 67 -15.38 1.15 -9.86
C LEU A 67 -16.14 -0.10 -10.32
N ALA A 68 -16.46 -0.20 -11.61
CA ALA A 68 -17.11 -1.38 -12.17
C ALA A 68 -16.24 -2.63 -12.01
N THR A 69 -14.94 -2.52 -12.28
CA THR A 69 -13.99 -3.62 -12.14
C THR A 69 -13.78 -4.02 -10.69
N LEU A 70 -13.57 -3.06 -9.78
CA LEU A 70 -13.45 -3.32 -8.34
C LEU A 70 -14.65 -4.10 -7.81
N ARG A 71 -15.87 -3.68 -8.16
CA ARG A 71 -17.11 -4.36 -7.74
C ARG A 71 -17.25 -5.76 -8.35
N SER A 72 -16.92 -5.93 -9.64
CA SER A 72 -16.98 -7.23 -10.31
C SER A 72 -15.99 -8.24 -9.72
N ASN A 73 -14.87 -7.76 -9.16
CA ASN A 73 -13.88 -8.57 -8.48
C ASN A 73 -14.15 -8.71 -6.96
N GLY A 74 -15.31 -8.25 -6.48
CA GLY A 74 -15.80 -8.52 -5.13
C GLY A 74 -15.14 -7.68 -4.03
N THR A 75 -14.69 -6.45 -4.33
CA THR A 75 -14.31 -5.51 -3.27
C THR A 75 -15.55 -5.00 -2.54
N ASP A 76 -15.48 -4.98 -1.22
CA ASP A 76 -16.57 -4.51 -0.34
C ASP A 76 -16.58 -2.99 -0.18
N ILE A 77 -15.40 -2.37 -0.27
CA ILE A 77 -15.19 -0.95 -0.09
C ILE A 77 -14.22 -0.41 -1.13
N VAL A 78 -14.39 0.85 -1.49
CA VAL A 78 -13.57 1.54 -2.48
C VAL A 78 -12.54 2.43 -1.79
N THR A 79 -11.32 2.41 -2.29
CA THR A 79 -10.33 3.47 -2.20
C THR A 79 -9.70 3.63 -3.58
N VAL A 80 -9.21 4.82 -3.91
CA VAL A 80 -8.44 5.09 -5.14
C VAL A 80 -7.21 5.87 -4.72
N THR A 81 -6.03 5.34 -5.05
CA THR A 81 -4.76 5.81 -4.51
C THR A 81 -3.91 6.50 -5.57
N ASN A 82 -4.48 7.45 -6.28
CA ASN A 82 -3.78 8.20 -7.31
C ASN A 82 -2.50 8.85 -6.79
N HIS A 83 -1.51 9.03 -7.66
CA HIS A 83 -0.25 9.63 -7.30
C HIS A 83 -0.42 11.05 -6.76
N ASN A 84 -0.02 11.21 -5.50
CA ASN A 84 0.07 12.48 -4.78
C ASN A 84 -1.24 13.27 -4.66
N ASN A 85 -2.39 12.63 -4.87
CA ASN A 85 -3.71 13.25 -4.68
C ASN A 85 -4.81 12.22 -4.41
N ALA A 86 -5.86 12.64 -3.69
CA ALA A 86 -7.06 11.86 -3.41
C ALA A 86 -8.32 12.42 -4.11
N ARG A 87 -8.16 13.15 -5.22
CA ARG A 87 -9.25 13.83 -5.93
C ARG A 87 -10.45 12.92 -6.17
N THR A 88 -10.22 11.72 -6.69
CA THR A 88 -11.28 10.74 -6.94
C THR A 88 -12.04 10.38 -5.67
N CYS A 89 -11.35 10.18 -4.55
CA CYS A 89 -12.01 9.87 -3.29
C CYS A 89 -12.91 11.05 -2.84
N TRP A 90 -12.46 12.28 -2.97
CA TRP A 90 -13.26 13.46 -2.64
C TRP A 90 -14.49 13.58 -3.53
N GLU A 91 -14.36 13.44 -4.84
CA GLU A 91 -15.48 13.47 -5.79
C GLU A 91 -16.53 12.40 -5.51
N LEU A 92 -16.10 11.19 -5.06
CA LEU A 92 -17.00 10.10 -4.69
C LEU A 92 -17.71 10.37 -3.35
N LEU A 93 -17.00 10.91 -2.37
CA LEU A 93 -17.60 11.32 -1.08
C LEU A 93 -18.63 12.43 -1.26
N GLU A 94 -18.36 13.43 -2.10
CA GLU A 94 -19.32 14.49 -2.46
C GLU A 94 -20.59 13.93 -3.11
N LYS A 95 -20.50 12.81 -3.83
CA LYS A 95 -21.64 12.07 -4.38
C LYS A 95 -22.33 11.14 -3.36
N GLY A 96 -21.92 11.19 -2.08
CA GLY A 96 -22.48 10.39 -1.00
C GLY A 96 -22.07 8.91 -1.01
N GLN A 97 -21.01 8.55 -1.71
CA GLN A 97 -20.49 7.18 -1.66
C GLN A 97 -19.64 6.95 -0.42
N ASP A 98 -19.69 5.74 0.14
CA ASP A 98 -18.82 5.33 1.24
C ASP A 98 -17.46 4.91 0.66
N VAL A 99 -16.45 5.77 0.83
CA VAL A 99 -15.12 5.63 0.25
C VAL A 99 -14.07 5.91 1.31
N LEU A 100 -13.02 5.11 1.35
CA LEU A 100 -11.85 5.37 2.19
C LEU A 100 -10.90 6.35 1.45
N PRO A 101 -10.72 7.59 1.95
CA PRO A 101 -9.73 8.50 1.37
C PRO A 101 -8.34 7.89 1.38
N GLY A 102 -7.70 7.83 0.22
CA GLY A 102 -6.37 7.28 0.05
C GLY A 102 -5.60 7.95 -1.08
N ALA A 103 -4.29 7.91 -1.00
CA ALA A 103 -3.38 8.35 -2.07
C ALA A 103 -2.04 7.62 -1.97
N GLU A 104 -1.36 7.47 -3.09
CA GLU A 104 0.02 7.01 -3.16
C GLU A 104 0.96 8.22 -3.26
N PHE A 105 1.68 8.51 -2.18
CA PHE A 105 2.62 9.63 -2.15
C PHE A 105 4.02 9.19 -2.57
N SER A 106 4.56 9.85 -3.60
CA SER A 106 5.98 9.70 -3.99
C SER A 106 6.84 10.44 -2.97
N CYS A 107 7.38 9.69 -2.01
CA CYS A 107 8.20 10.22 -0.93
C CYS A 107 9.70 10.10 -1.22
N THR A 108 10.51 10.93 -0.59
CA THR A 108 11.97 10.86 -0.68
C THR A 108 12.56 10.47 0.66
N LEU A 109 13.48 9.50 0.64
CA LEU A 109 14.36 9.17 1.75
C LEU A 109 15.62 10.06 1.62
N PRO A 110 15.70 11.19 2.35
CA PRO A 110 16.66 12.27 2.01
C PRO A 110 18.11 11.86 2.18
N ASP A 111 18.43 11.05 3.20
CA ASP A 111 19.80 10.62 3.51
C ASP A 111 20.41 9.76 2.38
N PHE A 112 19.58 9.13 1.57
CA PHE A 112 19.98 8.21 0.51
C PHE A 112 19.64 8.72 -0.90
N GLU A 113 18.89 9.79 -1.02
CA GLU A 113 18.34 10.29 -2.29
C GLU A 113 17.51 9.22 -3.02
N VAL A 114 16.78 8.41 -2.25
CA VAL A 114 15.93 7.33 -2.77
C VAL A 114 14.47 7.75 -2.73
N GLY A 115 13.80 7.64 -3.87
CA GLY A 115 12.35 7.77 -3.99
C GLY A 115 11.67 6.45 -3.64
N ILE A 116 10.62 6.52 -2.85
CA ILE A 116 9.74 5.41 -2.46
C ILE A 116 8.30 5.86 -2.55
N HIS A 117 7.39 4.91 -2.62
CA HIS A 117 5.96 5.20 -2.57
C HIS A 117 5.36 4.82 -1.21
N VAL A 118 4.49 5.70 -0.70
CA VAL A 118 3.80 5.51 0.56
C VAL A 118 2.31 5.66 0.34
N LEU A 119 1.57 4.56 0.44
CA LEU A 119 0.13 4.58 0.49
C LEU A 119 -0.30 5.15 1.83
N THR A 120 -1.19 6.12 1.81
CA THR A 120 -1.67 6.78 3.03
C THR A 120 -3.18 6.88 2.99
N TYR A 121 -3.84 6.58 4.14
CA TYR A 121 -5.31 6.54 4.22
C TYR A 121 -5.84 7.30 5.42
N GLY A 122 -7.12 7.73 5.30
CA GLY A 122 -7.89 8.31 6.39
C GLY A 122 -7.62 9.79 6.65
N PHE A 123 -6.94 10.48 5.75
CA PHE A 123 -6.65 11.91 5.85
C PHE A 123 -7.81 12.77 5.33
N THR A 124 -7.85 14.02 5.76
CA THR A 124 -8.74 15.07 5.28
C THR A 124 -8.11 15.87 4.13
N PRO A 125 -8.88 16.70 3.36
CA PRO A 125 -8.30 17.58 2.33
C PRO A 125 -7.20 18.51 2.84
N ALA A 126 -7.35 19.06 4.04
CA ALA A 126 -6.32 19.93 4.64
C ALA A 126 -5.04 19.16 5.01
N GLN A 127 -5.18 17.90 5.43
CA GLN A 127 -4.04 17.03 5.69
C GLN A 127 -3.36 16.58 4.38
N GLU A 128 -4.12 16.35 3.30
CA GLU A 128 -3.55 16.06 1.97
C GLU A 128 -2.61 17.16 1.50
N GLU A 129 -3.01 18.44 1.61
CA GLU A 129 -2.15 19.57 1.27
C GLU A 129 -0.86 19.58 2.10
N ARG A 130 -0.94 19.22 3.38
CA ARG A 130 0.22 19.12 4.26
C ARG A 130 1.12 17.96 3.86
N LEU A 131 0.56 16.78 3.58
CA LEU A 131 1.27 15.59 3.14
C LEU A 131 1.99 15.84 1.80
N ALA A 132 1.38 16.56 0.86
CA ALA A 132 1.98 16.95 -0.40
C ALA A 132 3.27 17.77 -0.24
N VAL A 133 3.39 18.55 0.84
CA VAL A 133 4.62 19.27 1.16
C VAL A 133 5.64 18.36 1.86
N LEU A 134 5.18 17.54 2.82
CA LEU A 134 6.04 16.72 3.66
C LEU A 134 6.68 15.53 2.92
N ARG A 135 6.07 15.04 1.84
CA ARG A 135 6.57 13.89 1.07
C ARG A 135 8.00 14.04 0.52
N LYS A 136 8.55 15.26 0.53
CA LYS A 136 9.96 15.51 0.17
C LYS A 136 10.95 14.97 1.22
N ASP A 137 10.44 14.63 2.40
CA ASP A 137 11.19 14.06 3.51
C ASP A 137 10.29 13.04 4.21
N VAL A 138 10.53 11.75 3.93
CA VAL A 138 9.68 10.66 4.43
C VAL A 138 9.66 10.57 5.96
N TYR A 139 10.71 10.98 6.64
CA TYR A 139 10.73 10.96 8.10
C TYR A 139 9.71 11.94 8.67
N ARG A 140 9.68 13.16 8.18
CA ARG A 140 8.68 14.17 8.56
C ARG A 140 7.27 13.80 8.13
N PHE A 141 7.16 13.10 6.99
CA PHE A 141 5.89 12.60 6.49
C PHE A 141 5.28 11.55 7.43
N VAL A 142 6.09 10.57 7.83
CA VAL A 142 5.65 9.49 8.73
C VAL A 142 5.37 10.03 10.14
N ASP A 143 6.20 10.94 10.66
CA ASP A 143 5.95 11.61 11.94
C ASP A 143 4.58 12.30 11.95
N TYR A 144 4.29 13.09 10.91
CA TYR A 144 3.01 13.74 10.77
C TYR A 144 1.85 12.74 10.70
N CYS A 145 1.99 11.66 9.92
CA CYS A 145 0.99 10.61 9.86
C CYS A 145 0.73 9.98 11.22
N ASN A 146 1.78 9.71 11.97
CA ASN A 146 1.69 9.17 13.33
C ASN A 146 1.01 10.14 14.31
N GLU A 147 1.34 11.41 14.27
CA GLU A 147 0.72 12.44 15.14
C GLU A 147 -0.79 12.57 14.90
N HIS A 148 -1.26 12.26 13.68
CA HIS A 148 -2.66 12.43 13.26
C HIS A 148 -3.41 11.11 13.07
N ASP A 149 -2.85 9.98 13.54
CA ASP A 149 -3.44 8.64 13.42
C ASP A 149 -3.76 8.21 11.97
N LEU A 150 -2.99 8.72 10.99
CA LEU A 150 -3.12 8.32 9.59
C LEU A 150 -2.44 6.98 9.35
N VAL A 151 -3.07 6.13 8.55
CA VAL A 151 -2.51 4.82 8.19
C VAL A 151 -1.52 4.98 7.04
N THR A 152 -0.31 4.46 7.21
CA THR A 152 0.71 4.39 6.16
C THR A 152 1.07 2.95 5.83
N VAL A 153 1.31 2.68 4.54
CA VAL A 153 1.80 1.40 4.01
C VAL A 153 2.95 1.69 3.06
N LEU A 154 4.09 1.02 3.22
CA LEU A 154 5.15 1.07 2.23
C LEU A 154 4.72 0.29 1.00
N ALA A 155 4.48 0.98 -0.11
CA ALA A 155 4.08 0.37 -1.37
C ALA A 155 5.26 -0.37 -2.01
N HIS A 156 4.98 -1.52 -2.65
CA HIS A 156 5.98 -2.32 -3.43
C HIS A 156 7.44 -2.12 -2.98
N PRO A 157 7.83 -2.54 -1.77
CA PRO A 157 9.08 -2.16 -1.08
C PRO A 157 10.38 -2.42 -1.82
N LEU A 158 10.37 -3.27 -2.85
CA LEU A 158 11.55 -3.58 -3.66
C LEU A 158 11.65 -2.74 -4.95
N GLN A 159 10.77 -1.75 -5.13
CA GLN A 159 10.83 -0.79 -6.23
C GLN A 159 11.34 0.57 -5.71
N PHE A 160 12.45 1.01 -6.25
CA PHE A 160 13.10 2.25 -5.85
C PHE A 160 13.35 3.16 -7.04
N HIS A 161 13.20 4.46 -6.80
CA HIS A 161 13.67 5.49 -7.72
C HIS A 161 14.96 6.10 -7.17
N SER A 162 16.10 5.67 -7.68
CA SER A 162 17.40 6.16 -7.22
C SER A 162 18.30 6.56 -8.38
N PRO A 163 18.84 7.79 -8.38
CA PRO A 163 19.83 8.20 -9.37
C PRO A 163 21.18 7.50 -9.19
N LYS A 164 21.40 6.87 -8.04
CA LYS A 164 22.65 6.19 -7.68
C LYS A 164 22.63 4.68 -7.93
N GLY A 165 21.57 4.15 -8.56
CA GLY A 165 21.40 2.72 -8.85
C GLY A 165 20.73 1.96 -7.70
N ILE A 166 21.15 0.68 -7.49
CA ILE A 166 20.53 -0.19 -6.50
C ILE A 166 20.81 0.33 -5.09
N PRO A 167 19.77 0.54 -4.25
CA PRO A 167 19.95 0.98 -2.88
C PRO A 167 20.73 -0.02 -2.03
N SER A 168 21.44 0.49 -1.02
CA SER A 168 22.16 -0.36 -0.06
C SER A 168 21.20 -1.08 0.88
N MET A 169 21.68 -2.14 1.55
CA MET A 169 20.91 -2.82 2.61
C MET A 169 20.52 -1.88 3.76
N GLU A 170 21.28 -0.79 3.99
CA GLU A 170 20.92 0.20 4.98
C GLU A 170 19.58 0.89 4.66
N VAL A 171 19.26 1.10 3.39
CA VAL A 171 17.94 1.61 2.98
C VAL A 171 16.84 0.64 3.43
N MET A 172 17.03 -0.66 3.23
CA MET A 172 16.05 -1.69 3.67
C MET A 172 15.89 -1.69 5.20
N ASP A 173 16.98 -1.57 5.95
CA ASP A 173 16.93 -1.46 7.40
C ASP A 173 16.13 -0.22 7.84
N ARG A 174 16.38 0.94 7.21
CA ARG A 174 15.62 2.17 7.46
C ARG A 174 14.13 2.01 7.18
N LEU A 175 13.77 1.43 6.04
CA LEU A 175 12.38 1.20 5.66
C LEU A 175 11.71 0.20 6.61
N GLY A 176 12.40 -0.86 7.00
CA GLY A 176 11.91 -1.82 7.98
C GLY A 176 11.63 -1.22 9.36
N LEU A 177 12.42 -0.23 9.78
CA LEU A 177 12.22 0.50 11.04
C LEU A 177 11.15 1.59 10.94
N LEU A 178 11.00 2.21 9.76
CA LEU A 178 10.11 3.35 9.55
C LEU A 178 8.64 2.94 9.47
N PHE A 179 8.34 1.79 8.87
CA PHE A 179 6.98 1.37 8.59
C PHE A 179 6.51 0.19 9.45
N GLU A 180 5.21 0.18 9.75
CA GLU A 180 4.51 -0.93 10.41
C GLU A 180 3.73 -1.81 9.41
N ARG A 181 3.46 -1.29 8.20
CA ARG A 181 2.69 -1.97 7.16
C ARG A 181 3.43 -1.95 5.84
N PHE A 182 3.34 -3.08 5.12
CA PHE A 182 4.07 -3.30 3.87
C PHE A 182 3.14 -3.93 2.84
N GLU A 183 3.14 -3.40 1.63
CA GLU A 183 2.48 -4.05 0.51
C GLU A 183 3.35 -5.20 0.02
N VAL A 184 2.99 -6.42 0.41
CA VAL A 184 3.77 -7.63 0.09
C VAL A 184 3.27 -8.31 -1.17
N VAL A 185 2.00 -8.11 -1.52
CA VAL A 185 1.40 -8.60 -2.76
C VAL A 185 0.93 -7.41 -3.59
N ASN A 186 1.65 -7.13 -4.66
CA ASN A 186 1.30 -6.09 -5.62
C ASN A 186 1.03 -6.74 -6.98
N GLY A 187 -0.13 -6.43 -7.56
CA GLY A 187 -0.61 -7.08 -8.80
C GLY A 187 0.21 -6.74 -10.05
N GLN A 188 0.97 -5.64 -10.03
CA GLN A 188 1.85 -5.23 -11.12
C GLN A 188 3.27 -5.77 -11.00
N ARG A 189 3.57 -6.48 -9.90
CA ARG A 189 4.92 -7.00 -9.64
C ARG A 189 5.02 -8.49 -9.96
N ASP A 190 6.20 -8.92 -10.35
CA ASP A 190 6.49 -10.33 -10.54
C ASP A 190 6.34 -11.12 -9.22
N ALA A 191 5.89 -12.39 -9.32
CA ALA A 191 5.72 -13.25 -8.16
C ALA A 191 6.98 -13.35 -7.28
N TRP A 192 8.19 -13.32 -7.87
CA TRP A 192 9.43 -13.37 -7.12
C TRP A 192 9.65 -12.11 -6.25
N GLN A 193 9.24 -10.93 -6.72
CA GLN A 193 9.32 -9.69 -5.92
C GLN A 193 8.35 -9.77 -4.73
N ASN A 194 7.14 -10.23 -4.96
CA ASN A 194 6.14 -10.41 -3.90
C ASN A 194 6.61 -11.43 -2.86
N VAL A 195 7.15 -12.59 -3.27
CA VAL A 195 7.71 -13.59 -2.36
C VAL A 195 8.89 -13.04 -1.56
N LEU A 196 9.82 -12.33 -2.21
CA LEU A 196 10.94 -11.70 -1.50
C LEU A 196 10.49 -10.65 -0.49
N THR A 197 9.51 -9.83 -0.85
CA THR A 197 8.94 -8.84 0.08
C THR A 197 8.27 -9.52 1.26
N ALA A 198 7.44 -10.54 1.03
CA ALA A 198 6.80 -11.31 2.09
C ALA A 198 7.85 -11.94 3.02
N THR A 199 8.85 -12.61 2.47
CA THR A 199 9.94 -13.23 3.23
C THR A 199 10.71 -12.21 4.06
N TRP A 200 10.99 -11.04 3.50
CA TRP A 200 11.66 -9.95 4.21
C TRP A 200 10.83 -9.46 5.40
N VAL A 201 9.53 -9.25 5.21
CA VAL A 201 8.62 -8.78 6.27
C VAL A 201 8.41 -9.85 7.34
N GLU A 202 8.22 -11.12 6.95
CA GLU A 202 8.13 -12.27 7.89
C GLU A 202 9.40 -12.45 8.72
N GLY A 203 10.56 -12.13 8.14
CA GLY A 203 11.86 -12.19 8.81
C GLY A 203 12.09 -11.09 9.85
N MET A 204 11.23 -10.07 9.95
CA MET A 204 11.37 -8.97 10.91
C MET A 204 10.94 -9.35 12.32
N SER A 205 11.61 -10.35 12.90
CA SER A 205 11.46 -10.66 14.32
C SER A 205 11.93 -9.49 15.19
N GLU A 206 11.58 -9.51 16.48
CA GLU A 206 12.06 -8.51 17.45
C GLU A 206 13.61 -8.43 17.45
N GLU A 207 14.28 -9.58 17.38
CA GLU A 207 15.74 -9.66 17.32
C GLU A 207 16.29 -8.99 16.04
N GLU A 208 15.67 -9.26 14.87
CA GLU A 208 16.09 -8.64 13.60
C GLU A 208 15.82 -7.14 13.58
N ILE A 209 14.70 -6.67 14.15
CA ILE A 209 14.40 -5.25 14.28
C ILE A 209 15.45 -4.54 15.14
N HIS A 210 15.90 -5.15 16.23
CA HIS A 210 17.02 -4.63 17.00
C HIS A 210 18.35 -4.67 16.22
N ALA A 211 18.56 -5.68 15.38
CA ALA A 211 19.74 -5.74 14.51
C ALA A 211 19.72 -4.63 13.45
N MET A 212 18.56 -4.39 12.80
CA MET A 212 18.33 -3.27 11.88
C MET A 212 18.63 -1.93 12.55
N ALA A 213 18.12 -1.71 13.77
CA ALA A 213 18.34 -0.48 14.53
C ALA A 213 19.83 -0.24 14.83
N ARG A 214 20.59 -1.29 15.18
CA ARG A 214 22.05 -1.20 15.37
C ARG A 214 22.77 -0.86 14.07
N ARG A 215 22.42 -1.50 12.94
CA ARG A 215 23.01 -1.22 11.61
C ARG A 215 22.70 0.20 11.16
N ALA A 216 21.44 0.62 11.32
CA ALA A 216 20.96 1.95 10.96
C ALA A 216 21.37 3.04 11.97
N ARG A 217 21.98 2.69 13.11
CA ARG A 217 22.41 3.58 14.19
C ARG A 217 21.30 4.52 14.70
N GLN A 218 20.11 3.97 14.87
CA GLN A 218 18.94 4.72 15.37
C GLN A 218 18.15 3.89 16.40
N PRO A 219 17.37 4.53 17.28
CA PRO A 219 16.42 3.84 18.16
C PRO A 219 15.36 3.09 17.37
N VAL A 220 14.88 1.96 17.90
CA VAL A 220 13.85 1.12 17.28
C VAL A 220 12.52 1.88 17.13
N ASP A 221 12.20 2.70 18.13
CA ASP A 221 10.94 3.43 18.29
C ASP A 221 11.03 4.90 17.81
N LEU A 222 12.04 5.23 17.00
CA LEU A 222 12.24 6.60 16.53
C LEU A 222 11.04 7.11 15.71
N PHE A 223 10.45 6.26 14.88
CA PHE A 223 9.34 6.61 14.00
C PHE A 223 8.12 5.71 14.15
N ALA A 224 8.30 4.39 14.34
CA ALA A 224 7.20 3.45 14.45
C ALA A 224 6.63 3.43 15.88
N ARG A 225 5.31 3.61 16.01
CA ARG A 225 4.63 3.54 17.32
C ARG A 225 4.61 2.12 17.90
N ARG A 226 4.54 1.12 17.01
CA ARG A 226 4.54 -0.31 17.35
C ARG A 226 5.61 -1.02 16.54
N PRO A 227 6.89 -0.76 16.81
CA PRO A 227 8.00 -1.16 15.95
C PRO A 227 8.10 -2.67 15.70
N TYR A 228 7.62 -3.48 16.64
CA TYR A 228 7.65 -4.95 16.55
C TYR A 228 6.43 -5.55 15.84
N ILE A 229 5.43 -4.72 15.50
CA ILE A 229 4.26 -5.17 14.74
C ILE A 229 4.49 -4.86 13.28
N LYS A 230 4.63 -5.91 12.46
CA LYS A 230 4.75 -5.80 11.00
C LYS A 230 3.53 -6.48 10.37
N ARG A 231 2.79 -5.72 9.57
CA ARG A 231 1.57 -6.16 8.91
C ARG A 231 1.76 -6.20 7.41
N MET A 232 1.13 -7.17 6.77
CA MET A 232 1.18 -7.36 5.34
C MET A 232 -0.14 -6.91 4.70
N THR A 233 -0.04 -6.23 3.57
CA THR A 233 -1.18 -5.84 2.74
C THR A 233 -0.97 -6.26 1.31
N GLY A 234 -2.03 -6.16 0.49
CA GLY A 234 -1.94 -6.33 -0.95
C GLY A 234 -2.84 -5.33 -1.67
N GLY A 235 -2.43 -4.97 -2.88
CA GLY A 235 -3.17 -4.11 -3.79
C GLY A 235 -2.90 -4.48 -5.24
N SER A 236 -3.78 -4.10 -6.16
CA SER A 236 -3.60 -4.42 -7.58
C SER A 236 -2.55 -3.56 -8.26
N ASP A 237 -2.36 -2.34 -7.79
CA ASP A 237 -1.55 -1.30 -8.47
C ASP A 237 -2.01 -1.09 -9.93
N ASP A 238 -3.33 -1.30 -10.16
CA ASP A 238 -3.89 -1.34 -11.52
C ASP A 238 -4.06 0.07 -12.09
N HIS A 239 -3.53 0.25 -13.29
CA HIS A 239 -3.59 1.49 -14.08
C HIS A 239 -4.45 1.34 -15.35
N MET A 240 -5.14 0.21 -15.53
CA MET A 240 -5.81 -0.15 -16.76
C MET A 240 -7.26 -0.61 -16.57
N ALA A 241 -7.78 -0.62 -15.35
CA ALA A 241 -9.05 -1.22 -14.95
C ALA A 241 -9.24 -2.69 -15.40
N MET A 242 -8.14 -3.41 -15.60
CA MET A 242 -8.19 -4.82 -16.01
C MET A 242 -8.12 -5.76 -14.82
N TYR A 243 -7.36 -5.39 -13.80
CA TYR A 243 -7.02 -6.24 -12.65
C TYR A 243 -7.39 -5.62 -11.31
N ALA A 244 -8.00 -4.42 -11.31
CA ALA A 244 -8.44 -3.74 -10.10
C ALA A 244 -9.34 -4.67 -9.27
N GLY A 245 -9.01 -4.84 -7.99
CA GLY A 245 -9.70 -5.76 -7.09
C GLY A 245 -9.34 -7.24 -7.26
N SER A 246 -8.55 -7.64 -8.27
CA SER A 246 -8.07 -9.03 -8.39
C SER A 246 -7.06 -9.37 -7.29
N THR A 247 -6.23 -8.41 -6.92
CA THR A 247 -5.36 -8.43 -5.75
C THR A 247 -5.91 -7.45 -4.72
N GLY A 248 -5.87 -7.80 -3.44
CA GLY A 248 -6.36 -6.92 -2.38
C GLY A 248 -6.04 -7.45 -0.99
N THR A 249 -6.49 -6.71 0.00
CA THR A 249 -6.33 -7.02 1.41
C THR A 249 -7.67 -7.49 1.99
N ILE A 250 -7.64 -8.53 2.80
CA ILE A 250 -8.76 -8.96 3.62
C ILE A 250 -8.53 -8.43 5.04
N LEU A 251 -9.44 -7.56 5.46
CA LEU A 251 -9.43 -6.97 6.79
C LEU A 251 -10.34 -7.78 7.71
N HIS A 252 -9.90 -8.02 8.93
CA HIS A 252 -10.72 -8.64 9.97
C HIS A 252 -11.60 -7.59 10.63
N VAL A 253 -12.90 -7.71 10.45
CA VAL A 253 -13.91 -6.86 11.08
C VAL A 253 -14.86 -7.76 11.87
N PRO A 254 -14.66 -7.90 13.18
CA PRO A 254 -15.57 -8.66 14.03
C PRO A 254 -17.03 -8.18 13.88
N ASP A 255 -17.98 -9.10 13.90
CA ASP A 255 -19.41 -8.80 13.79
C ASP A 255 -19.80 -7.99 12.53
N LEU A 256 -19.07 -8.15 11.41
CA LEU A 256 -19.31 -7.41 10.16
C LEU A 256 -20.77 -7.42 9.71
N ALA A 257 -21.46 -8.55 9.85
CA ALA A 257 -22.88 -8.67 9.50
C ALA A 257 -23.78 -7.75 10.35
N ALA A 258 -23.48 -7.61 11.63
CA ALA A 258 -24.20 -6.68 12.51
C ALA A 258 -23.93 -5.22 12.15
N HIS A 259 -22.68 -4.88 11.85
CA HIS A 259 -22.29 -3.55 11.37
C HIS A 259 -22.99 -3.19 10.04
N ARG A 260 -23.04 -4.10 9.08
CA ARG A 260 -23.77 -3.91 7.81
C ARG A 260 -25.26 -3.68 8.05
N LYS A 261 -25.89 -4.47 8.94
CA LYS A 261 -27.30 -4.33 9.30
C LYS A 261 -27.60 -2.99 9.99
N ALA A 262 -26.66 -2.47 10.77
CA ALA A 262 -26.77 -1.19 11.43
C ALA A 262 -26.49 0.01 10.50
N GLY A 263 -26.11 -0.22 9.24
CA GLY A 263 -25.77 0.83 8.28
C GLY A 263 -24.45 1.54 8.61
N ALA A 264 -23.53 0.85 9.27
CA ALA A 264 -22.22 1.42 9.58
C ALA A 264 -21.40 1.69 8.31
N SER A 265 -20.60 2.76 8.31
CA SER A 265 -19.67 3.07 7.23
C SER A 265 -18.60 1.98 7.14
N LEU A 266 -18.53 1.30 6.00
CA LEU A 266 -17.53 0.26 5.76
C LEU A 266 -16.13 0.86 5.62
N SER A 267 -16.01 2.09 5.08
CA SER A 267 -14.72 2.78 4.99
C SER A 267 -14.15 3.09 6.39
N SER A 268 -15.00 3.48 7.33
CA SER A 268 -14.59 3.68 8.74
C SER A 268 -14.17 2.37 9.40
N LEU A 269 -14.89 1.28 9.15
CA LEU A 269 -14.52 -0.05 9.65
C LEU A 269 -13.20 -0.54 9.04
N ALA A 270 -12.99 -0.31 7.73
CA ALA A 270 -11.74 -0.64 7.05
C ALA A 270 -10.56 0.14 7.62
N LEU A 271 -10.72 1.45 7.83
CA LEU A 271 -9.67 2.29 8.42
C LEU A 271 -9.28 1.83 9.83
N ASN A 272 -10.26 1.45 10.65
CA ASN A 272 -10.00 0.96 12.01
C ASN A 272 -9.33 -0.43 12.04
N ALA A 273 -9.57 -1.26 11.01
CA ALA A 273 -8.99 -2.59 10.90
C ALA A 273 -7.56 -2.59 10.31
N LEU A 274 -7.18 -1.54 9.58
CA LEU A 274 -5.84 -1.32 9.07
C LEU A 274 -4.87 -0.94 10.19
#